data_06a3fecdfe9edb264171702bd6907f9d
#
_entry.id   06a3fecdfe9edb264171702bd6907f9d
#
_cell.length_a   1.000
_cell.length_b   1.000
_cell.length_c   1.000
_cell.angle_alpha   90.00
_cell.angle_beta   90.00
_cell.angle_gamma   90.00
#
_symmetry.space_group_name_H-M   'P 1'
#
loop_
_entity.id
_entity.type
_entity.pdbx_description
1 polymer ?
#
loop_
_entity_poly.entity_id
_entity_poly.type
_entity_poly.pdbx_seq_one_letter_code
_entity_poly.pdbx_strand_id
1 'polypeptide(L)'
;MTDTIVLIHGLWMTPLSWEHWIARYEAARCRVIAPAWPGLDGPVDELRRDLDAPPIIVGHSYGGAFTQVLLDRGLGRAGVAIDSAPTKGVLNLPPAQIRAASPALRNPLNRRRAVMLTPKQFRYAFTNTLSDDDAAKVYERYPVPGPGRVLFDGAVANFSPRSPLRIDYRKADRAPLLFIGGGADHTVPASVNRSNVKLYRKGTATVAYREYPGRSHYTVGQDGWEDVADYALAWARDPVPSTP
;
A
#
# COMPACT_ATOMS: atom_id res chain seq x y z
N MET A 1 -17.14 1.32 20.93
CA MET A 1 -17.24 0.35 19.80
C MET A 1 -15.84 -0.13 19.46
N THR A 2 -15.70 -1.39 19.08
CA THR A 2 -14.41 -1.95 18.67
C THR A 2 -14.09 -1.51 17.24
N ASP A 3 -12.89 -0.98 17.01
CA ASP A 3 -12.47 -0.60 15.66
C ASP A 3 -12.32 -1.83 14.77
N THR A 4 -12.87 -1.76 13.56
CA THR A 4 -12.55 -2.73 12.52
C THR A 4 -11.47 -2.17 11.61
N ILE A 5 -10.40 -2.96 11.40
CA ILE A 5 -9.26 -2.61 10.55
C ILE A 5 -9.18 -3.59 9.39
N VAL A 6 -9.12 -3.06 8.18
CA VAL A 6 -8.91 -3.83 6.96
C VAL A 6 -7.48 -3.61 6.48
N LEU A 7 -6.69 -4.69 6.38
CA LEU A 7 -5.29 -4.68 5.94
C LEU A 7 -5.18 -5.18 4.49
N ILE A 8 -4.75 -4.33 3.57
CA ILE A 8 -4.66 -4.67 2.13
C ILE A 8 -3.19 -4.80 1.73
N HIS A 9 -2.77 -6.01 1.38
CA HIS A 9 -1.38 -6.31 1.01
C HIS A 9 -0.96 -5.72 -0.34
N GLY A 10 0.34 -5.64 -0.58
CA GLY A 10 0.93 -5.19 -1.83
C GLY A 10 0.97 -6.28 -2.92
N LEU A 11 1.38 -5.88 -4.13
CA LEU A 11 1.70 -6.82 -5.21
C LEU A 11 2.89 -7.70 -4.78
N TRP A 12 2.94 -8.93 -5.25
CA TRP A 12 3.89 -9.98 -4.85
C TRP A 12 3.80 -10.44 -3.39
N MET A 13 2.80 -9.99 -2.63
CA MET A 13 2.54 -10.38 -1.25
C MET A 13 1.18 -11.04 -1.12
N THR A 14 0.93 -11.62 0.04
CA THR A 14 -0.37 -12.15 0.48
C THR A 14 -0.76 -11.54 1.82
N PRO A 15 -1.94 -11.85 2.37
CA PRO A 15 -2.31 -11.48 3.75
C PRO A 15 -1.27 -11.87 4.80
N LEU A 16 -0.44 -12.90 4.54
CA LEU A 16 0.64 -13.32 5.43
C LEU A 16 1.63 -12.18 5.75
N SER A 17 1.82 -11.23 4.83
CA SER A 17 2.70 -10.07 5.08
C SER A 17 2.22 -9.18 6.23
N TRP A 18 0.98 -9.36 6.69
CA TRP A 18 0.38 -8.63 7.80
C TRP A 18 0.34 -9.42 9.12
N GLU A 19 0.90 -10.63 9.20
CA GLU A 19 0.76 -11.52 10.37
C GLU A 19 1.11 -10.83 11.69
N HIS A 20 2.17 -10.03 11.73
CA HIS A 20 2.58 -9.29 12.92
C HIS A 20 1.64 -8.13 13.25
N TRP A 21 1.15 -7.41 12.24
CA TRP A 21 0.19 -6.31 12.41
C TRP A 21 -1.16 -6.83 12.89
N ILE A 22 -1.60 -7.98 12.39
CA ILE A 22 -2.84 -8.64 12.84
C ILE A 22 -2.75 -8.88 14.34
N ALA A 23 -1.71 -9.61 14.80
CA ALA A 23 -1.52 -9.92 16.22
C ALA A 23 -1.45 -8.64 17.09
N ARG A 24 -0.73 -7.60 16.62
CA ARG A 24 -0.59 -6.33 17.35
C ARG A 24 -1.91 -5.57 17.47
N TYR A 25 -2.68 -5.50 16.42
CA TYR A 25 -3.95 -4.77 16.41
C TYR A 25 -5.07 -5.52 17.14
N GLU A 26 -5.06 -6.85 17.11
CA GLU A 26 -5.95 -7.67 17.93
C GLU A 26 -5.63 -7.50 19.42
N ALA A 27 -4.35 -7.46 19.80
CA ALA A 27 -3.93 -7.12 21.17
C ALA A 27 -4.37 -5.71 21.59
N ALA A 28 -4.49 -4.77 20.63
CA ALA A 28 -5.05 -3.42 20.84
C ALA A 28 -6.60 -3.39 20.79
N ARG A 29 -7.25 -4.57 20.89
CA ARG A 29 -8.71 -4.75 20.89
C ARG A 29 -9.38 -4.27 19.60
N CYS A 30 -8.73 -4.39 18.46
CA CYS A 30 -9.34 -4.17 17.15
C CYS A 30 -9.83 -5.49 16.56
N ARG A 31 -10.89 -5.45 15.77
CA ARG A 31 -11.24 -6.53 14.83
C ARG A 31 -10.40 -6.35 13.58
N VAL A 32 -9.59 -7.34 13.18
CA VAL A 32 -8.69 -7.24 12.03
C VAL A 32 -9.15 -8.17 10.92
N ILE A 33 -9.19 -7.66 9.70
CA ILE A 33 -9.53 -8.40 8.48
C ILE A 33 -8.40 -8.14 7.46
N ALA A 34 -7.75 -9.20 7.01
CA ALA A 34 -6.70 -9.13 6.00
C ALA A 34 -7.10 -9.98 4.78
N PRO A 35 -7.88 -9.43 3.84
CA PRO A 35 -8.34 -10.18 2.69
C PRO A 35 -7.23 -10.42 1.68
N ALA A 36 -7.25 -11.58 1.03
CA ALA A 36 -6.50 -11.77 -0.20
C ALA A 36 -7.10 -10.94 -1.34
N TRP A 37 -6.29 -10.61 -2.36
CA TRP A 37 -6.83 -9.99 -3.55
C TRP A 37 -7.77 -10.96 -4.28
N PRO A 38 -8.85 -10.44 -4.90
CA PRO A 38 -9.77 -11.29 -5.66
C PRO A 38 -9.05 -12.16 -6.69
N GLY A 39 -9.32 -13.46 -6.64
CA GLY A 39 -8.70 -14.47 -7.52
C GLY A 39 -7.43 -15.12 -6.97
N LEU A 40 -6.98 -14.74 -5.75
CA LEU A 40 -5.91 -15.45 -5.04
C LEU A 40 -6.47 -16.51 -4.07
N ASP A 41 -7.54 -16.17 -3.31
CA ASP A 41 -8.16 -17.10 -2.36
C ASP A 41 -9.69 -16.82 -2.25
N GLY A 42 -10.51 -17.39 -3.11
CA GLY A 42 -11.96 -17.42 -2.94
C GLY A 42 -12.77 -16.20 -3.38
N PRO A 43 -14.09 -16.21 -3.26
CA PRO A 43 -14.98 -15.16 -3.75
C PRO A 43 -14.96 -13.89 -2.88
N VAL A 44 -14.98 -12.74 -3.56
CA VAL A 44 -14.98 -11.37 -2.97
C VAL A 44 -16.22 -11.05 -2.13
N ASP A 45 -17.25 -11.86 -2.20
CA ASP A 45 -18.58 -11.57 -1.63
C ASP A 45 -18.62 -11.61 -0.09
N GLU A 46 -17.67 -12.27 0.56
CA GLU A 46 -17.62 -12.36 2.02
C GLU A 46 -17.21 -11.04 2.71
N LEU A 47 -16.44 -10.17 2.03
CA LEU A 47 -15.96 -8.91 2.60
C LEU A 47 -17.04 -7.82 2.72
N ARG A 48 -18.15 -7.97 2.00
CA ARG A 48 -19.21 -6.95 1.95
C ARG A 48 -20.27 -7.09 3.04
N ARG A 49 -20.38 -8.24 3.71
CA ARG A 49 -21.61 -8.59 4.46
C ARG A 49 -21.59 -8.25 5.95
N ASP A 50 -20.42 -7.96 6.57
CA ASP A 50 -20.33 -7.99 8.03
C ASP A 50 -19.65 -6.77 8.68
N LEU A 51 -19.69 -5.59 8.06
CA LEU A 51 -19.14 -4.39 8.70
C LEU A 51 -20.29 -3.52 9.22
N ASP A 52 -20.50 -3.53 10.54
CA ASP A 52 -21.49 -2.71 11.22
C ASP A 52 -21.20 -1.20 11.14
N ALA A 53 -19.95 -0.84 10.83
CA ALA A 53 -19.49 0.55 10.67
C ALA A 53 -18.33 0.63 9.66
N PRO A 54 -18.10 1.82 9.02
CA PRO A 54 -16.99 2.01 8.13
C PRO A 54 -15.64 1.73 8.82
N PRO A 55 -14.77 0.86 8.24
CA PRO A 55 -13.51 0.45 8.86
C PRO A 55 -12.42 1.52 8.73
N ILE A 56 -11.34 1.34 9.49
CA ILE A 56 -10.03 1.90 9.16
C ILE A 56 -9.42 0.98 8.08
N ILE A 57 -8.92 1.56 6.98
CA ILE A 57 -8.31 0.82 5.88
C ILE A 57 -6.82 1.12 5.86
N VAL A 58 -5.99 0.09 6.01
CA VAL A 58 -4.53 0.21 5.94
C VAL A 58 -4.04 -0.60 4.75
N GLY A 59 -3.33 0.03 3.83
CA GLY A 59 -2.83 -0.65 2.65
C GLY A 59 -1.35 -0.39 2.40
N HIS A 60 -0.64 -1.42 1.96
CA HIS A 60 0.77 -1.35 1.58
C HIS A 60 0.93 -1.42 0.07
N SER A 61 1.79 -0.60 -0.51
CA SER A 61 2.12 -0.63 -1.94
C SER A 61 0.87 -0.43 -2.82
N TYR A 62 0.50 -1.37 -3.68
CA TYR A 62 -0.77 -1.35 -4.40
C TYR A 62 -1.98 -1.39 -3.45
N GLY A 63 -1.89 -2.05 -2.31
CA GLY A 63 -2.90 -1.95 -1.25
C GLY A 63 -3.11 -0.51 -0.78
N GLY A 64 -2.05 0.30 -0.72
CA GLY A 64 -2.11 1.74 -0.44
C GLY A 64 -2.86 2.52 -1.53
N ALA A 65 -2.65 2.20 -2.81
CA ALA A 65 -3.44 2.79 -3.90
C ALA A 65 -4.92 2.38 -3.82
N PHE A 66 -5.20 1.13 -3.46
CA PHE A 66 -6.58 0.67 -3.25
C PHE A 66 -7.22 1.35 -2.04
N THR A 67 -6.49 1.58 -0.94
CA THR A 67 -6.96 2.38 0.20
C THR A 67 -7.43 3.76 -0.27
N GLN A 68 -6.64 4.45 -1.09
CA GLN A 68 -7.02 5.74 -1.65
C GLN A 68 -8.32 5.67 -2.46
N VAL A 69 -8.46 4.65 -3.33
CA VAL A 69 -9.66 4.42 -4.16
C VAL A 69 -10.89 4.10 -3.29
N LEU A 70 -10.73 3.29 -2.24
CA LEU A 70 -11.83 2.91 -1.34
C LEU A 70 -12.33 4.13 -0.54
N LEU A 71 -11.42 4.97 -0.04
CA LEU A 71 -11.80 6.23 0.63
C LEU A 71 -12.49 7.21 -0.32
N ASP A 72 -12.06 7.28 -1.58
CA ASP A 72 -12.72 8.10 -2.60
C ASP A 72 -14.17 7.66 -2.85
N ARG A 73 -14.45 6.37 -2.66
CA ARG A 73 -15.79 5.77 -2.74
C ARG A 73 -16.58 5.82 -1.42
N GLY A 74 -16.04 6.41 -0.36
CA GLY A 74 -16.70 6.53 0.95
C GLY A 74 -16.76 5.22 1.74
N LEU A 75 -15.85 4.26 1.50
CA LEU A 75 -15.92 2.92 2.09
C LEU A 75 -15.12 2.76 3.39
N GLY A 76 -14.47 3.82 3.88
CA GLY A 76 -13.74 3.80 5.14
C GLY A 76 -13.93 5.08 5.95
N ARG A 77 -13.71 5.03 7.26
CA ARG A 77 -13.74 6.19 8.15
C ARG A 77 -12.38 6.89 8.30
N ALA A 78 -11.30 6.17 8.03
CA ALA A 78 -9.92 6.66 7.93
C ALA A 78 -9.10 5.70 7.09
N GLY A 79 -8.00 6.19 6.50
CA GLY A 79 -7.09 5.36 5.74
C GLY A 79 -5.63 5.62 6.02
N VAL A 80 -4.80 4.57 5.88
CA VAL A 80 -3.35 4.66 5.93
C VAL A 80 -2.77 3.99 4.68
N ALA A 81 -2.03 4.74 3.89
CA ALA A 81 -1.41 4.29 2.65
C ALA A 81 0.11 4.23 2.83
N ILE A 82 0.65 3.02 3.07
CA ILE A 82 2.06 2.78 3.35
C ILE A 82 2.77 2.46 2.04
N ASP A 83 3.83 3.21 1.73
CA ASP A 83 4.62 3.05 0.50
C ASP A 83 3.73 2.92 -0.74
N SER A 84 2.71 3.77 -0.81
CA SER A 84 1.58 3.63 -1.72
C SER A 84 1.99 3.74 -3.18
N ALA A 85 1.61 2.76 -3.99
CA ALA A 85 1.71 2.87 -5.44
C ALA A 85 1.01 4.16 -5.95
N PRO A 86 1.53 4.75 -7.05
CA PRO A 86 0.99 6.00 -7.58
C PRO A 86 -0.43 5.81 -8.12
N THR A 87 -1.32 6.75 -7.80
CA THR A 87 -2.64 6.86 -8.39
C THR A 87 -2.61 7.76 -9.64
N LYS A 88 -3.68 7.74 -10.44
CA LYS A 88 -3.74 8.55 -11.66
C LYS A 88 -3.56 10.04 -11.34
N GLY A 89 -2.61 10.69 -12.02
CA GLY A 89 -2.22 12.09 -11.82
C GLY A 89 -0.82 12.24 -11.21
N VAL A 90 -0.27 11.19 -10.59
CA VAL A 90 1.13 11.17 -10.15
C VAL A 90 2.02 10.91 -11.36
N LEU A 91 2.86 11.89 -11.70
CA LEU A 91 3.76 11.82 -12.87
C LEU A 91 5.23 11.57 -12.47
N ASN A 92 5.52 11.56 -11.17
CA ASN A 92 6.87 11.29 -10.67
C ASN A 92 7.21 9.80 -10.87
N LEU A 93 8.25 9.53 -11.65
CA LEU A 93 8.71 8.17 -11.98
C LEU A 93 10.22 8.06 -11.78
N PRO A 94 10.69 7.89 -10.54
CA PRO A 94 12.13 7.81 -10.25
C PRO A 94 12.81 6.60 -10.89
N PRO A 95 14.10 6.68 -11.25
CA PRO A 95 14.84 5.57 -11.84
C PRO A 95 14.82 4.28 -11.01
N ALA A 96 14.84 4.38 -9.69
CA ALA A 96 14.75 3.22 -8.81
C ALA A 96 13.43 2.45 -9.02
N GLN A 97 12.30 3.16 -9.11
CA GLN A 97 10.99 2.57 -9.38
C GLN A 97 10.94 1.88 -10.76
N ILE A 98 11.48 2.53 -11.79
CA ILE A 98 11.58 1.93 -13.15
C ILE A 98 12.34 0.62 -13.08
N ARG A 99 13.49 0.61 -12.39
CA ARG A 99 14.31 -0.59 -12.22
C ARG A 99 13.58 -1.67 -11.45
N ALA A 100 12.88 -1.35 -10.37
CA ALA A 100 12.10 -2.30 -9.57
C ALA A 100 10.95 -2.94 -10.38
N ALA A 101 10.27 -2.18 -11.22
CA ALA A 101 9.15 -2.65 -12.04
C ALA A 101 9.60 -3.36 -13.34
N SER A 102 10.83 -3.11 -13.80
CA SER A 102 11.32 -3.59 -15.11
C SER A 102 11.28 -5.11 -15.31
N PRO A 103 11.51 -5.98 -14.30
CA PRO A 103 11.40 -7.43 -14.48
C PRO A 103 10.04 -7.87 -15.00
N ALA A 104 8.98 -7.19 -14.57
CA ALA A 104 7.63 -7.50 -15.01
C ALA A 104 7.26 -6.74 -16.30
N LEU A 105 7.58 -5.46 -16.41
CA LEU A 105 7.08 -4.59 -17.50
C LEU A 105 7.84 -4.75 -18.83
N ARG A 106 9.11 -5.21 -18.82
CA ARG A 106 9.92 -5.35 -20.04
C ARG A 106 9.41 -6.37 -21.05
N ASN A 107 8.56 -7.32 -20.62
CA ASN A 107 7.94 -8.30 -21.50
C ASN A 107 6.43 -8.06 -21.58
N PRO A 108 5.86 -7.60 -22.70
CA PRO A 108 4.41 -7.35 -22.83
C PRO A 108 3.52 -8.56 -22.57
N LEU A 109 4.02 -9.79 -22.78
CA LEU A 109 3.29 -11.03 -22.51
C LEU A 109 3.01 -11.20 -21.00
N ASN A 110 3.80 -10.58 -20.13
CA ASN A 110 3.60 -10.58 -18.70
C ASN A 110 2.29 -9.93 -18.27
N ARG A 111 1.67 -9.10 -19.11
CA ARG A 111 0.32 -8.57 -18.83
C ARG A 111 -0.72 -9.67 -18.60
N ARG A 112 -0.52 -10.86 -19.18
CA ARG A 112 -1.44 -12.00 -19.08
C ARG A 112 -0.91 -13.12 -18.19
N ARG A 113 0.16 -12.88 -17.42
CA ARG A 113 0.85 -13.88 -16.61
C ARG A 113 1.07 -13.37 -15.20
N ALA A 114 1.18 -14.29 -14.26
CA ALA A 114 1.79 -14.00 -12.97
C ALA A 114 3.32 -13.97 -13.14
N VAL A 115 3.97 -13.01 -12.51
CA VAL A 115 5.41 -12.78 -12.59
C VAL A 115 6.01 -12.91 -11.19
N MET A 116 6.97 -13.80 -11.03
CA MET A 116 7.77 -13.91 -9.81
C MET A 116 9.05 -13.10 -9.94
N LEU A 117 9.40 -12.36 -8.90
CA LEU A 117 10.72 -11.72 -8.81
C LEU A 117 11.76 -12.76 -8.37
N THR A 118 12.94 -12.74 -8.97
CA THR A 118 14.07 -13.52 -8.44
C THR A 118 14.53 -12.97 -7.09
N PRO A 119 15.29 -13.75 -6.26
CA PRO A 119 15.81 -13.25 -4.99
C PRO A 119 16.54 -11.91 -5.11
N LYS A 120 17.39 -11.76 -6.13
CA LYS A 120 18.16 -10.54 -6.41
C LYS A 120 17.24 -9.35 -6.78
N GLN A 121 16.19 -9.60 -7.56
CA GLN A 121 15.21 -8.56 -7.94
C GLN A 121 14.36 -8.15 -6.73
N PHE A 122 13.91 -9.11 -5.93
CA PHE A 122 13.16 -8.88 -4.72
C PHE A 122 14.00 -8.11 -3.68
N ARG A 123 15.26 -8.53 -3.46
CA ARG A 123 16.18 -7.81 -2.59
C ARG A 123 16.32 -6.35 -3.00
N TYR A 124 16.52 -6.06 -4.27
CA TYR A 124 16.60 -4.70 -4.78
C TYR A 124 15.31 -3.91 -4.54
N ALA A 125 14.16 -4.52 -4.82
CA ALA A 125 12.87 -3.85 -4.82
C ALA A 125 12.28 -3.67 -3.42
N PHE A 126 12.41 -4.69 -2.55
CA PHE A 126 11.71 -4.75 -1.26
C PHE A 126 12.62 -4.65 -0.04
N THR A 127 13.79 -5.28 -0.06
CA THR A 127 14.60 -5.51 1.15
C THR A 127 16.03 -4.95 0.99
N ASN A 128 16.18 -3.88 0.23
CA ASN A 128 17.47 -3.28 -0.12
C ASN A 128 18.27 -2.72 1.08
N THR A 129 17.63 -2.54 2.23
CA THR A 129 18.27 -2.06 3.46
C THR A 129 18.52 -3.18 4.49
N LEU A 130 18.07 -4.41 4.23
CA LEU A 130 18.27 -5.55 5.10
C LEU A 130 19.64 -6.22 4.82
N SER A 131 20.12 -7.00 5.80
CA SER A 131 21.23 -7.93 5.58
C SER A 131 20.88 -8.97 4.51
N ASP A 132 21.87 -9.65 3.95
CA ASP A 132 21.63 -10.70 2.95
C ASP A 132 20.84 -11.87 3.54
N ASP A 133 21.15 -12.26 4.78
CA ASP A 133 20.47 -13.34 5.49
C ASP A 133 19.01 -13.01 5.81
N ASP A 134 18.73 -11.78 6.26
CA ASP A 134 17.36 -11.37 6.57
C ASP A 134 16.54 -11.16 5.29
N ALA A 135 17.15 -10.63 4.25
CA ALA A 135 16.50 -10.52 2.94
C ALA A 135 16.14 -11.90 2.35
N ALA A 136 17.00 -12.92 2.57
CA ALA A 136 16.73 -14.30 2.17
C ALA A 136 15.55 -14.89 2.94
N LYS A 137 15.50 -14.73 4.27
CA LYS A 137 14.36 -15.17 5.11
C LYS A 137 13.04 -14.55 4.67
N VAL A 138 13.04 -13.24 4.39
CA VAL A 138 11.85 -12.54 3.89
C VAL A 138 11.43 -13.08 2.53
N TYR A 139 12.40 -13.35 1.63
CA TYR A 139 12.11 -13.91 0.31
C TYR A 139 11.53 -15.33 0.37
N GLU A 140 12.00 -16.16 1.27
CA GLU A 140 11.49 -17.53 1.46
C GLU A 140 10.07 -17.56 2.03
N ARG A 141 9.72 -16.56 2.85
CA ARG A 141 8.45 -16.56 3.57
C ARG A 141 7.30 -15.93 2.82
N TYR A 142 7.48 -14.75 2.17
CA TYR A 142 6.36 -13.89 1.80
C TYR A 142 6.03 -13.82 0.31
N PRO A 143 6.99 -13.67 -0.62
CA PRO A 143 6.65 -13.36 -1.99
C PRO A 143 5.96 -14.48 -2.73
N VAL A 144 4.98 -14.07 -3.54
CA VAL A 144 4.24 -14.92 -4.46
C VAL A 144 4.27 -14.32 -5.87
N PRO A 145 4.00 -15.10 -6.93
CA PRO A 145 3.85 -14.55 -8.27
C PRO A 145 2.73 -13.51 -8.32
N GLY A 146 3.07 -12.28 -8.68
CA GLY A 146 2.12 -11.16 -8.78
C GLY A 146 1.49 -11.05 -10.17
N PRO A 147 0.19 -10.70 -10.27
CA PRO A 147 -0.48 -10.53 -11.56
C PRO A 147 0.13 -9.35 -12.34
N GLY A 148 0.78 -9.65 -13.45
CA GLY A 148 1.42 -8.64 -14.30
C GLY A 148 0.44 -7.58 -14.79
N ARG A 149 -0.83 -7.94 -15.02
CA ARG A 149 -1.89 -7.00 -15.43
C ARG A 149 -1.98 -5.78 -14.52
N VAL A 150 -1.85 -5.95 -13.20
CA VAL A 150 -1.93 -4.84 -12.23
C VAL A 150 -0.82 -3.82 -12.48
N LEU A 151 0.42 -4.28 -12.74
CA LEU A 151 1.54 -3.39 -13.07
C LEU A 151 1.35 -2.68 -14.41
N PHE A 152 0.87 -3.39 -15.45
CA PHE A 152 0.62 -2.77 -16.76
C PHE A 152 -0.50 -1.73 -16.68
N ASP A 153 -1.60 -2.03 -15.99
CA ASP A 153 -2.71 -1.09 -15.82
C ASP A 153 -2.28 0.13 -14.96
N GLY A 154 -1.40 -0.07 -13.97
CA GLY A 154 -0.76 1.01 -13.21
C GLY A 154 0.17 1.87 -14.06
N ALA A 155 1.03 1.26 -14.89
CA ALA A 155 1.97 1.97 -15.74
C ALA A 155 1.26 2.87 -16.78
N VAL A 156 0.08 2.47 -17.27
CA VAL A 156 -0.71 3.25 -18.23
C VAL A 156 -1.82 4.07 -17.57
N ALA A 157 -1.92 4.11 -16.25
CA ALA A 157 -3.01 4.76 -15.50
C ALA A 157 -3.20 6.23 -15.90
N ASN A 158 -2.10 6.96 -16.12
CA ASN A 158 -2.14 8.37 -16.50
C ASN A 158 -2.68 8.61 -17.92
N PHE A 159 -2.56 7.66 -18.81
CA PHE A 159 -3.03 7.74 -20.20
C PHE A 159 -4.44 7.19 -20.37
N SER A 160 -4.96 6.41 -19.42
CA SER A 160 -6.30 5.84 -19.50
C SER A 160 -7.35 6.75 -18.86
N PRO A 161 -8.36 7.25 -19.60
CA PRO A 161 -9.44 8.03 -19.00
C PRO A 161 -10.29 7.20 -18.01
N ARG A 162 -10.34 5.88 -18.22
CA ARG A 162 -11.09 4.93 -17.38
C ARG A 162 -10.19 4.16 -16.40
N SER A 163 -9.06 4.73 -15.99
CA SER A 163 -8.17 4.08 -15.05
C SER A 163 -8.90 3.73 -13.74
N PRO A 164 -8.77 2.49 -13.23
CA PRO A 164 -9.31 2.10 -11.93
C PRO A 164 -8.64 2.84 -10.76
N LEU A 165 -7.46 3.44 -11.00
CA LEU A 165 -6.70 4.24 -10.03
C LEU A 165 -7.05 5.75 -10.12
N ARG A 166 -8.16 6.11 -10.77
CA ARG A 166 -8.64 7.49 -10.79
C ARG A 166 -9.26 7.86 -9.45
N ILE A 167 -8.91 9.04 -8.95
CA ILE A 167 -9.37 9.60 -7.68
C ILE A 167 -9.82 11.05 -7.92
N ASP A 168 -10.86 11.47 -7.24
CA ASP A 168 -11.21 12.89 -7.13
C ASP A 168 -10.45 13.51 -5.96
N TYR A 169 -9.31 14.10 -6.22
CA TYR A 169 -8.46 14.72 -5.20
C TYR A 169 -9.09 15.95 -4.52
N ARG A 170 -10.19 16.49 -5.07
CA ARG A 170 -10.89 17.65 -4.52
C ARG A 170 -12.08 17.29 -3.64
N LYS A 171 -12.39 16.00 -3.54
CA LYS A 171 -13.52 15.54 -2.75
C LYS A 171 -13.37 15.96 -1.28
N ALA A 172 -14.26 16.85 -0.82
CA ALA A 172 -14.18 17.50 0.49
C ALA A 172 -14.61 16.57 1.63
N ASP A 173 -15.56 15.66 1.36
CA ASP A 173 -16.15 14.71 2.33
C ASP A 173 -15.39 13.37 2.39
N ARG A 174 -14.17 13.31 1.83
CA ARG A 174 -13.33 12.12 1.93
C ARG A 174 -12.90 11.91 3.39
N ALA A 175 -12.93 10.67 3.85
CA ALA A 175 -12.35 10.28 5.12
C ALA A 175 -10.84 10.63 5.19
N PRO A 176 -10.31 10.94 6.37
CA PRO A 176 -8.90 11.27 6.58
C PRO A 176 -7.95 10.21 6.02
N LEU A 177 -6.81 10.66 5.45
CA LEU A 177 -5.83 9.79 4.82
C LEU A 177 -4.41 10.12 5.28
N LEU A 178 -3.72 9.16 5.87
CA LEU A 178 -2.30 9.20 6.17
C LEU A 178 -1.50 8.51 5.07
N PHE A 179 -0.46 9.16 4.56
CA PHE A 179 0.58 8.50 3.81
C PHE A 179 1.80 8.24 4.71
N ILE A 180 2.35 7.04 4.62
CA ILE A 180 3.63 6.66 5.23
C ILE A 180 4.57 6.28 4.10
N GLY A 181 5.80 6.81 4.11
CA GLY A 181 6.81 6.52 3.10
C GLY A 181 8.11 6.01 3.70
N GLY A 182 8.67 4.94 3.15
CA GLY A 182 10.03 4.48 3.42
C GLY A 182 11.06 5.36 2.71
N GLY A 183 11.98 5.97 3.46
CA GLY A 183 12.96 6.91 2.90
C GLY A 183 13.98 6.25 1.96
N ALA A 184 14.21 4.93 2.08
CA ALA A 184 15.10 4.13 1.23
C ALA A 184 14.35 3.17 0.29
N ASP A 185 13.05 3.35 0.10
CA ASP A 185 12.23 2.51 -0.76
C ASP A 185 12.63 2.67 -2.24
N HIS A 186 12.93 1.54 -2.90
CA HIS A 186 13.25 1.51 -4.33
C HIS A 186 12.03 1.24 -5.21
N THR A 187 10.97 0.61 -4.68
CA THR A 187 9.78 0.27 -5.44
C THR A 187 8.83 1.46 -5.54
N VAL A 188 8.59 2.14 -4.42
CA VAL A 188 7.82 3.39 -4.38
C VAL A 188 8.60 4.43 -3.58
N PRO A 189 9.64 5.04 -4.16
CA PRO A 189 10.44 6.04 -3.46
C PRO A 189 9.60 7.10 -2.76
N ALA A 190 10.06 7.59 -1.60
CA ALA A 190 9.35 8.58 -0.79
C ALA A 190 8.90 9.82 -1.59
N SER A 191 9.64 10.18 -2.65
CA SER A 191 9.28 11.26 -3.57
C SER A 191 7.97 11.01 -4.33
N VAL A 192 7.62 9.74 -4.60
CA VAL A 192 6.35 9.35 -5.23
C VAL A 192 5.20 9.56 -4.24
N ASN A 193 5.37 9.13 -2.98
CA ASN A 193 4.38 9.37 -1.93
C ASN A 193 4.18 10.87 -1.68
N ARG A 194 5.25 11.67 -1.63
CA ARG A 194 5.14 13.14 -1.56
C ARG A 194 4.40 13.73 -2.76
N SER A 195 4.55 13.14 -3.95
CA SER A 195 3.81 13.56 -5.15
C SER A 195 2.33 13.20 -5.08
N ASN A 196 1.98 12.02 -4.51
CA ASN A 196 0.60 11.67 -4.18
C ASN A 196 -0.03 12.73 -3.27
N VAL A 197 0.61 13.03 -2.14
CA VAL A 197 0.13 14.02 -1.14
C VAL A 197 -0.12 15.40 -1.76
N LYS A 198 0.78 15.84 -2.65
CA LYS A 198 0.62 17.14 -3.34
C LYS A 198 -0.68 17.26 -4.13
N LEU A 199 -1.18 16.16 -4.70
CA LEU A 199 -2.44 16.18 -5.44
C LEU A 199 -3.64 16.45 -4.52
N TYR A 200 -3.60 15.93 -3.29
CA TYR A 200 -4.67 16.11 -2.30
C TYR A 200 -4.74 17.54 -1.73
N ARG A 201 -3.68 18.35 -1.85
CA ARG A 201 -3.71 19.78 -1.47
C ARG A 201 -4.73 20.60 -2.26
N LYS A 202 -5.31 20.03 -3.32
CA LYS A 202 -6.40 20.65 -4.11
C LYS A 202 -7.76 20.54 -3.43
N GLY A 203 -7.90 19.72 -2.40
CA GLY A 203 -9.11 19.51 -1.61
C GLY A 203 -8.95 19.98 -0.17
N THR A 204 -10.01 19.83 0.61
CA THR A 204 -10.08 20.24 2.03
C THR A 204 -10.07 19.06 3.00
N ALA A 205 -10.13 17.82 2.48
CA ALA A 205 -10.06 16.62 3.32
C ALA A 205 -8.71 16.51 4.05
N THR A 206 -8.74 16.01 5.28
CA THR A 206 -7.51 15.83 6.07
C THR A 206 -6.59 14.82 5.41
N VAL A 207 -5.36 15.25 5.08
CA VAL A 207 -4.30 14.39 4.57
C VAL A 207 -3.01 14.69 5.29
N ALA A 208 -2.34 13.63 5.75
CA ALA A 208 -1.05 13.71 6.42
C ALA A 208 0.01 12.86 5.71
N TYR A 209 1.28 13.17 5.96
CA TYR A 209 2.42 12.42 5.46
C TYR A 209 3.48 12.27 6.56
N ARG A 210 3.98 11.05 6.72
CA ARG A 210 5.14 10.75 7.55
C ARG A 210 6.15 9.91 6.78
N GLU A 211 7.40 10.31 6.82
CA GLU A 211 8.51 9.56 6.24
C GLU A 211 9.31 8.89 7.37
N TYR A 212 9.68 7.64 7.14
CA TYR A 212 10.58 6.89 8.00
C TYR A 212 11.92 6.70 7.28
N PRO A 213 12.95 7.49 7.63
CA PRO A 213 14.27 7.37 7.02
C PRO A 213 14.85 5.96 7.14
N GLY A 214 15.55 5.49 6.10
CA GLY A 214 16.21 4.20 6.12
C GLY A 214 15.31 2.97 5.94
N ARG A 215 13.98 3.11 5.85
CA ARG A 215 13.09 1.99 5.57
C ARG A 215 13.00 1.69 4.08
N SER A 216 13.09 0.40 3.76
CA SER A 216 12.88 -0.16 2.42
C SER A 216 11.39 -0.28 2.09
N HIS A 217 11.06 -0.84 0.93
CA HIS A 217 9.66 -1.15 0.60
C HIS A 217 9.02 -2.20 1.52
N TYR A 218 9.83 -2.94 2.27
CA TYR A 218 9.36 -3.86 3.31
C TYR A 218 9.11 -3.15 4.65
N THR A 219 8.65 -1.92 4.62
CA THR A 219 8.35 -1.08 5.80
C THR A 219 7.46 -1.80 6.81
N VAL A 220 6.54 -2.64 6.35
CA VAL A 220 5.54 -3.33 7.20
C VAL A 220 6.10 -4.50 8.00
N GLY A 221 7.31 -4.98 7.68
CA GLY A 221 7.93 -6.10 8.40
C GLY A 221 9.41 -5.90 8.73
N GLN A 222 10.02 -4.79 8.28
CA GLN A 222 11.40 -4.43 8.66
C GLN A 222 11.46 -4.10 10.16
N ASP A 223 12.56 -4.42 10.82
CA ASP A 223 12.78 -4.15 12.26
C ASP A 223 12.30 -2.75 12.68
N GLY A 224 11.59 -2.67 13.80
CA GLY A 224 10.90 -1.46 14.26
C GLY A 224 9.61 -1.14 13.47
N TRP A 225 9.03 -2.14 12.79
CA TRP A 225 7.71 -2.04 12.16
C TRP A 225 6.61 -1.70 13.18
N GLU A 226 6.82 -2.03 14.45
CA GLU A 226 5.91 -1.74 15.56
C GLU A 226 5.62 -0.23 15.67
N ASP A 227 6.66 0.60 15.56
CA ASP A 227 6.52 2.06 15.62
C ASP A 227 5.67 2.59 14.46
N VAL A 228 5.80 1.95 13.30
CA VAL A 228 4.97 2.31 12.12
C VAL A 228 3.53 1.90 12.34
N ALA A 229 3.31 0.69 12.89
CA ALA A 229 1.98 0.16 13.16
C ALA A 229 1.25 0.99 14.22
N ASP A 230 1.92 1.31 15.33
CA ASP A 230 1.34 2.10 16.41
C ASP A 230 1.00 3.51 15.96
N TYR A 231 1.91 4.15 15.22
CA TYR A 231 1.64 5.47 14.67
C TYR A 231 0.46 5.45 13.69
N ALA A 232 0.40 4.45 12.82
CA ALA A 232 -0.69 4.30 11.86
C ALA A 232 -2.05 4.16 12.57
N LEU A 233 -2.12 3.32 13.61
CA LEU A 233 -3.34 3.11 14.39
C LEU A 233 -3.73 4.36 15.19
N ALA A 234 -2.79 4.99 15.89
CA ALA A 234 -3.04 6.17 16.69
C ALA A 234 -3.57 7.32 15.81
N TRP A 235 -2.91 7.56 14.67
CA TRP A 235 -3.34 8.61 13.75
C TRP A 235 -4.72 8.30 13.13
N ALA A 236 -5.00 7.06 12.75
CA ALA A 236 -6.28 6.70 12.16
C ALA A 236 -7.46 6.80 13.14
N ARG A 237 -7.20 6.70 14.45
CA ARG A 237 -8.18 6.92 15.52
C ARG A 237 -8.47 8.39 15.77
N ASP A 238 -7.43 9.24 15.69
CA ASP A 238 -7.51 10.68 15.89
C ASP A 238 -6.73 11.43 14.80
N PRO A 239 -7.34 11.58 13.60
CA PRO A 239 -6.65 12.14 12.45
C PRO A 239 -6.32 13.62 12.61
N VAL A 240 -5.04 13.95 12.51
CA VAL A 240 -4.55 15.34 12.49
C VAL A 240 -3.83 15.63 11.17
N PRO A 241 -3.98 16.85 10.58
CA PRO A 241 -3.22 17.23 9.41
C PRO A 241 -1.72 17.26 9.71
N SER A 242 -0.88 16.98 8.69
CA SER A 242 0.55 17.22 8.84
C SER A 242 0.81 18.71 9.09
N THR A 243 1.65 19.02 10.06
CA THR A 243 2.24 20.35 10.13
C THR A 243 3.04 20.61 8.85
N PRO A 244 2.91 21.79 8.22
CA PRO A 244 3.55 22.12 6.96
C PRO A 244 5.08 22.02 6.99
#